data_13fe616b6074c6e0ec6d25460a19c760
#
_entry.id   13fe616b6074c6e0ec6d25460a19c760
#
_cell.length_a   1.000
_cell.length_b   1.000
_cell.length_c   1.000
_cell.angle_alpha   90.00
_cell.angle_beta   90.00
_cell.angle_gamma   90.00
#
_symmetry.space_group_name_H-M   'P 1'
#
loop_
_entity.id
_entity.type
_entity.pdbx_description
1 polymer ?
#
loop_
_entity_poly.entity_id
_entity_poly.type
_entity_poly.pdbx_seq_one_letter_code
_entity_poly.pdbx_strand_id
1 'polypeptide(L)'
;MKKTMLTVVAAVCATAAFGERPVTPEALETLKHSLIHRGDGKGRPDNTMEALLYTWAKGYTPESDIRYTKDGKIVAFHDNGLKGRKISEWLWAELREEDVGSYRGAQYATCRAPLWETIFTAMEENPVRKMHIDWKDVPPEKVAEMVKAHGIEKQCWFITCDYGLIKRYKAALPEGQTLHWMHLGNWGRIDFGNPEVTDKCERHMMALFEKAAAENFKDIDNVQLHCQLRYDAEGKPTFCPKPDTMVKCVERLHAAGVEASMCVWQDEANRPETYLALWEFGFDSFGTDYPEALYKAVEILRSRVK
;
A
#
# COMPACT_ATOMS: atom_id res chain seq x y z
N MET A 1 12.27 29.34 -9.85
CA MET A 1 11.58 28.11 -9.45
C MET A 1 12.47 27.05 -8.75
N LYS A 2 13.71 26.77 -9.21
CA LYS A 2 14.62 25.80 -8.55
C LYS A 2 15.05 26.15 -7.11
N LYS A 3 15.15 27.45 -6.75
CA LYS A 3 15.56 27.88 -5.39
C LYS A 3 14.47 27.69 -4.32
N THR A 4 13.20 27.80 -4.69
CA THR A 4 12.09 27.67 -3.74
C THR A 4 11.85 26.21 -3.31
N MET A 5 12.08 25.25 -4.22
CA MET A 5 11.95 23.82 -3.91
C MET A 5 13.02 23.30 -2.92
N LEU A 6 14.26 23.80 -3.05
CA LEU A 6 15.35 23.43 -2.11
C LEU A 6 15.09 23.96 -0.69
N THR A 7 14.43 25.11 -0.55
CA THR A 7 14.17 25.73 0.76
C THR A 7 13.08 24.99 1.55
N VAL A 8 12.09 24.40 0.88
CA VAL A 8 11.02 23.64 1.54
C VAL A 8 11.55 22.30 2.08
N VAL A 9 12.42 21.62 1.33
CA VAL A 9 13.07 20.38 1.81
C VAL A 9 13.94 20.67 3.04
N ALA A 10 14.68 21.78 3.05
CA ALA A 10 15.48 22.18 4.20
C ALA A 10 14.65 22.51 5.45
N ALA A 11 13.42 23.02 5.31
CA ALA A 11 12.55 23.33 6.44
C ALA A 11 11.93 22.08 7.10
N VAL A 12 11.70 21.00 6.33
CA VAL A 12 11.23 19.71 6.88
C VAL A 12 12.35 18.99 7.61
N CYS A 13 13.60 19.09 7.14
CA CYS A 13 14.78 18.47 7.77
C CYS A 13 15.24 19.20 9.06
N ALA A 14 14.85 20.44 9.29
CA ALA A 14 15.30 21.22 10.45
C ALA A 14 14.68 20.80 11.80
N THR A 15 13.78 19.81 11.82
CA THR A 15 13.14 19.33 13.05
C THR A 15 13.51 17.92 13.48
N ALA A 16 14.26 17.17 12.64
CA ALA A 16 14.79 15.86 13.00
C ALA A 16 16.33 15.96 13.08
N ALA A 17 16.90 15.49 14.17
CA ALA A 17 18.35 15.31 14.33
C ALA A 17 18.88 14.15 13.44
N PHE A 18 18.18 13.82 12.37
CA PHE A 18 18.54 12.78 11.42
C PHE A 18 19.26 13.40 10.23
N GLY A 19 20.48 12.90 9.95
CA GLY A 19 21.20 13.27 8.74
C GLY A 19 20.40 12.88 7.49
N GLU A 20 20.68 13.53 6.36
CA GLU A 20 20.03 13.20 5.08
C GLU A 20 20.26 11.71 4.76
N ARG A 21 19.16 10.93 4.61
CA ARG A 21 19.24 9.50 4.30
C ARG A 21 19.87 9.32 2.90
N PRO A 22 20.92 8.49 2.76
CA PRO A 22 21.51 8.22 1.46
C PRO A 22 20.49 7.59 0.51
N VAL A 23 20.52 8.02 -0.75
CA VAL A 23 19.71 7.40 -1.81
C VAL A 23 20.61 6.49 -2.61
N THR A 24 20.36 5.17 -2.55
CA THR A 24 21.09 4.17 -3.31
C THR A 24 20.24 3.61 -4.46
N PRO A 25 20.86 3.01 -5.51
CA PRO A 25 20.10 2.33 -6.56
C PRO A 25 19.17 1.24 -6.00
N GLU A 26 19.61 0.47 -5.00
CA GLU A 26 18.83 -0.59 -4.35
C GLU A 26 17.60 -0.02 -3.64
N ALA A 27 17.76 1.10 -2.93
CA ALA A 27 16.66 1.78 -2.27
C ALA A 27 15.63 2.32 -3.29
N LEU A 28 16.08 2.82 -4.45
CA LEU A 28 15.17 3.22 -5.53
C LEU A 28 14.42 2.03 -6.15
N GLU A 29 15.04 0.84 -6.22
CA GLU A 29 14.33 -0.38 -6.64
C GLU A 29 13.29 -0.80 -5.60
N THR A 30 13.61 -0.74 -4.30
CA THR A 30 12.65 -1.04 -3.23
C THR A 30 11.45 -0.09 -3.25
N LEU A 31 11.66 1.19 -3.57
CA LEU A 31 10.55 2.14 -3.74
C LEU A 31 9.55 1.75 -4.84
N LYS A 32 9.91 0.90 -5.79
CA LYS A 32 8.98 0.34 -6.79
C LYS A 32 8.01 -0.67 -6.19
N HIS A 33 8.30 -1.21 -5.00
CA HIS A 33 7.37 -2.06 -4.23
C HIS A 33 6.25 -1.24 -3.59
N SER A 34 6.29 0.10 -3.68
CA SER A 34 5.22 0.96 -3.16
C SER A 34 3.86 0.51 -3.66
N LEU A 35 2.92 0.37 -2.74
CA LEU A 35 1.56 -0.08 -2.95
C LEU A 35 0.73 1.05 -3.58
N ILE A 36 0.35 0.87 -4.84
CA ILE A 36 -0.58 1.80 -5.51
C ILE A 36 -1.99 1.25 -5.35
N HIS A 37 -2.75 1.88 -4.46
CA HIS A 37 -4.04 1.42 -3.97
C HIS A 37 -5.06 1.20 -5.09
N ARG A 38 -5.69 0.04 -5.11
CA ARG A 38 -6.71 -0.39 -6.08
C ARG A 38 -6.29 -0.23 -7.55
N GLY A 39 -5.00 -0.34 -7.81
CA GLY A 39 -4.42 -0.30 -9.14
C GLY A 39 -3.81 1.03 -9.52
N ASP A 40 -4.48 2.19 -9.34
CA ASP A 40 -3.97 3.52 -9.71
C ASP A 40 -4.46 4.62 -8.76
N GLY A 41 -4.80 4.28 -7.53
CA GLY A 41 -5.30 5.23 -6.54
C GLY A 41 -6.54 5.98 -7.04
N LYS A 42 -6.47 7.32 -7.08
CA LYS A 42 -7.58 8.16 -7.56
C LYS A 42 -7.53 8.43 -9.07
N GLY A 43 -6.62 7.81 -9.82
CA GLY A 43 -6.45 8.07 -11.25
C GLY A 43 -7.46 7.35 -12.14
N ARG A 44 -7.48 6.01 -12.08
CA ARG A 44 -8.31 5.12 -12.89
C ARG A 44 -9.33 4.38 -12.05
N PRO A 45 -10.31 3.67 -12.67
CA PRO A 45 -11.28 2.88 -11.93
C PRO A 45 -10.61 1.79 -11.09
N ASP A 46 -11.05 1.69 -9.85
CA ASP A 46 -10.52 0.79 -8.85
C ASP A 46 -10.57 -0.68 -9.32
N ASN A 47 -9.51 -1.44 -9.05
CA ASN A 47 -9.46 -2.89 -9.29
C ASN A 47 -9.74 -3.31 -10.76
N THR A 48 -9.41 -2.47 -11.74
CA THR A 48 -9.59 -2.79 -13.17
C THR A 48 -8.25 -3.09 -13.85
N MET A 49 -8.29 -3.87 -14.94
CA MET A 49 -7.08 -4.13 -15.73
C MET A 49 -6.44 -2.84 -16.26
N GLU A 50 -7.25 -1.82 -16.57
CA GLU A 50 -6.78 -0.50 -17.01
C GLU A 50 -5.92 0.19 -15.94
N ALA A 51 -6.32 0.10 -14.67
CA ALA A 51 -5.57 0.66 -13.55
C ALA A 51 -4.28 -0.14 -13.30
N LEU A 52 -4.37 -1.47 -13.26
CA LEU A 52 -3.24 -2.36 -13.02
C LEU A 52 -2.16 -2.22 -14.10
N LEU A 53 -2.56 -2.28 -15.37
CA LEU A 53 -1.65 -2.16 -16.51
C LEU A 53 -0.94 -0.81 -16.55
N TYR A 54 -1.64 0.27 -16.18
CA TYR A 54 -1.04 1.60 -16.11
C TYR A 54 0.07 1.67 -15.04
N THR A 55 -0.20 1.18 -13.84
CA THR A 55 0.77 1.19 -12.75
C THR A 55 1.97 0.30 -13.05
N TRP A 56 1.77 -0.89 -13.64
CA TRP A 56 2.87 -1.72 -14.12
C TRP A 56 3.69 -1.03 -15.21
N ALA A 57 3.04 -0.30 -16.13
CA ALA A 57 3.77 0.47 -17.16
C ALA A 57 4.62 1.60 -16.57
N LYS A 58 4.26 2.13 -15.39
CA LYS A 58 5.07 3.08 -14.62
C LYS A 58 6.20 2.41 -13.83
N GLY A 59 6.26 1.07 -13.77
CA GLY A 59 7.26 0.29 -13.05
C GLY A 59 7.00 0.19 -11.54
N TYR A 60 5.75 0.39 -11.10
CA TYR A 60 5.34 0.27 -9.70
C TYR A 60 4.44 -0.93 -9.46
N THR A 61 4.13 -1.20 -8.20
CA THR A 61 3.36 -2.36 -7.76
C THR A 61 1.92 -1.95 -7.43
N PRO A 62 0.93 -2.27 -8.28
CA PRO A 62 -0.47 -2.04 -7.94
C PRO A 62 -0.90 -2.96 -6.79
N GLU A 63 -1.90 -2.52 -6.06
CA GLU A 63 -2.65 -3.36 -5.13
C GLU A 63 -4.04 -3.64 -5.70
N SER A 64 -4.60 -4.79 -5.34
CA SER A 64 -5.99 -5.12 -5.68
C SER A 64 -6.58 -6.10 -4.67
N ASP A 65 -7.89 -5.97 -4.50
CA ASP A 65 -8.71 -6.68 -3.52
C ASP A 65 -9.21 -8.02 -4.06
N ILE A 66 -9.19 -9.08 -3.25
CA ILE A 66 -9.57 -10.43 -3.67
C ILE A 66 -10.88 -10.90 -3.04
N ARG A 67 -11.90 -11.23 -3.87
CA ARG A 67 -13.23 -11.65 -3.42
C ARG A 67 -13.78 -12.84 -4.21
N TYR A 68 -14.70 -13.56 -3.57
CA TYR A 68 -15.50 -14.61 -4.21
C TYR A 68 -16.82 -14.09 -4.79
N THR A 69 -17.20 -14.64 -5.95
CA THR A 69 -18.57 -14.64 -6.45
C THR A 69 -19.37 -15.85 -5.94
N LYS A 70 -20.69 -15.85 -6.17
CA LYS A 70 -21.61 -16.93 -5.78
C LYS A 70 -21.22 -18.30 -6.37
N ASP A 71 -20.72 -18.32 -7.59
CA ASP A 71 -20.28 -19.51 -8.31
C ASP A 71 -18.78 -19.83 -8.11
N GLY A 72 -18.16 -19.22 -7.07
CA GLY A 72 -16.80 -19.52 -6.65
C GLY A 72 -15.71 -18.96 -7.56
N LYS A 73 -16.04 -18.03 -8.47
CA LYS A 73 -15.02 -17.30 -9.22
C LYS A 73 -14.36 -16.26 -8.32
N ILE A 74 -13.08 -16.02 -8.54
CA ILE A 74 -12.29 -15.06 -7.76
C ILE A 74 -12.06 -13.83 -8.60
N VAL A 75 -12.54 -12.69 -8.09
CA VAL A 75 -12.59 -11.39 -8.80
C VAL A 75 -11.85 -10.31 -8.02
N ALA A 76 -11.33 -9.32 -8.74
CA ALA A 76 -10.77 -8.12 -8.13
C ALA A 76 -11.90 -7.12 -7.85
N PHE A 77 -12.19 -6.89 -6.55
CA PHE A 77 -13.25 -5.97 -6.13
C PHE A 77 -13.09 -5.57 -4.65
N HIS A 78 -13.13 -4.28 -4.35
CA HIS A 78 -12.95 -3.81 -2.96
C HIS A 78 -14.20 -3.97 -2.11
N ASP A 79 -15.31 -3.38 -2.55
CA ASP A 79 -16.52 -3.26 -1.74
C ASP A 79 -17.19 -4.62 -1.52
N ASN A 80 -17.93 -4.73 -0.43
CA ASN A 80 -18.68 -5.97 -0.17
C ASN A 80 -19.82 -6.19 -1.18
N GLY A 81 -20.20 -5.16 -1.93
CA GLY A 81 -21.32 -5.24 -2.88
C GLY A 81 -21.27 -4.22 -3.99
N LEU A 82 -22.04 -4.49 -5.03
CA LEU A 82 -22.26 -3.64 -6.19
C LEU A 82 -23.77 -3.49 -6.40
N LYS A 83 -24.27 -2.25 -6.61
CA LYS A 83 -25.71 -1.96 -6.85
C LYS A 83 -26.64 -2.56 -5.79
N GLY A 84 -26.22 -2.54 -4.51
CA GLY A 84 -27.01 -3.05 -3.39
C GLY A 84 -27.02 -4.58 -3.23
N ARG A 85 -26.31 -5.34 -4.06
CA ARG A 85 -26.17 -6.80 -4.00
C ARG A 85 -24.73 -7.15 -3.62
N LYS A 86 -24.52 -8.08 -2.67
CA LYS A 86 -23.17 -8.51 -2.26
C LYS A 86 -22.45 -9.21 -3.41
N ILE A 87 -21.12 -9.05 -3.50
CA ILE A 87 -20.32 -9.71 -4.54
C ILE A 87 -20.49 -11.25 -4.46
N SER A 88 -20.54 -11.80 -3.26
CA SER A 88 -20.79 -13.24 -3.01
C SER A 88 -22.19 -13.74 -3.44
N GLU A 89 -23.08 -12.86 -3.86
CA GLU A 89 -24.40 -13.21 -4.38
C GLU A 89 -24.49 -13.12 -5.91
N TRP A 90 -23.49 -12.50 -6.57
CA TRP A 90 -23.41 -12.40 -8.03
C TRP A 90 -22.86 -13.69 -8.63
N LEU A 91 -23.47 -14.16 -9.72
CA LEU A 91 -22.81 -15.08 -10.63
C LEU A 91 -21.77 -14.30 -11.46
N TRP A 92 -20.64 -14.92 -11.76
CA TRP A 92 -19.65 -14.29 -12.62
C TRP A 92 -20.19 -13.86 -13.98
N ALA A 93 -21.05 -14.69 -14.57
CA ALA A 93 -21.69 -14.37 -15.84
C ALA A 93 -22.50 -13.07 -15.83
N GLU A 94 -23.01 -12.68 -14.67
CA GLU A 94 -23.74 -11.42 -14.47
C GLU A 94 -22.75 -10.28 -14.16
N LEU A 95 -21.85 -10.49 -13.19
CA LEU A 95 -20.93 -9.46 -12.69
C LEU A 95 -20.00 -8.93 -13.79
N ARG A 96 -19.52 -9.80 -14.68
CA ARG A 96 -18.64 -9.44 -15.79
C ARG A 96 -19.26 -8.46 -16.80
N GLU A 97 -20.56 -8.30 -16.82
CA GLU A 97 -21.27 -7.35 -17.72
C GLU A 97 -21.47 -5.99 -17.06
N GLU A 98 -21.21 -5.88 -15.73
CA GLU A 98 -21.45 -4.67 -14.97
C GLU A 98 -20.36 -3.61 -15.23
N ASP A 99 -20.80 -2.37 -15.45
CA ASP A 99 -19.92 -1.22 -15.48
C ASP A 99 -19.39 -0.92 -14.08
N VAL A 100 -18.07 -0.99 -13.94
CA VAL A 100 -17.36 -0.67 -12.69
C VAL A 100 -16.42 0.54 -12.86
N GLY A 101 -16.49 1.24 -13.99
CA GLY A 101 -15.54 2.29 -14.31
C GLY A 101 -16.11 3.68 -14.55
N SER A 102 -17.37 3.81 -14.95
CA SER A 102 -17.95 5.11 -15.38
C SER A 102 -17.96 6.19 -14.28
N TYR A 103 -17.87 5.81 -13.01
CA TYR A 103 -17.75 6.77 -11.89
C TYR A 103 -16.43 7.59 -11.94
N ARG A 104 -15.42 7.13 -12.69
CA ARG A 104 -14.17 7.86 -12.97
C ARG A 104 -14.21 8.62 -14.30
N GLY A 105 -15.29 8.49 -15.06
CA GLY A 105 -15.49 9.19 -16.32
C GLY A 105 -16.05 8.29 -17.43
N ALA A 106 -16.74 8.86 -18.40
CA ALA A 106 -17.41 8.13 -19.47
C ALA A 106 -16.47 7.25 -20.31
N GLN A 107 -15.19 7.63 -20.43
CA GLN A 107 -14.16 6.84 -21.13
C GLN A 107 -13.90 5.47 -20.49
N TYR A 108 -14.33 5.26 -19.23
CA TYR A 108 -14.16 4.02 -18.47
C TYR A 108 -15.45 3.19 -18.37
N ALA A 109 -16.51 3.53 -19.07
CA ALA A 109 -17.79 2.81 -19.02
C ALA A 109 -17.70 1.35 -19.51
N THR A 110 -16.64 0.99 -20.20
CA THR A 110 -16.35 -0.39 -20.64
C THR A 110 -15.51 -1.19 -19.65
N CYS A 111 -15.01 -0.57 -18.57
CA CYS A 111 -14.24 -1.28 -17.54
C CYS A 111 -15.11 -2.28 -16.80
N ARG A 112 -14.54 -3.44 -16.54
CA ARG A 112 -15.18 -4.58 -15.87
C ARG A 112 -14.28 -5.06 -14.74
N ALA A 113 -14.88 -5.67 -13.70
CA ALA A 113 -14.13 -6.36 -12.66
C ALA A 113 -13.39 -7.55 -13.29
N PRO A 114 -12.07 -7.65 -13.21
CA PRO A 114 -11.34 -8.78 -13.78
C PRO A 114 -11.41 -10.00 -12.85
N LEU A 115 -11.25 -11.19 -13.46
CA LEU A 115 -10.88 -12.39 -12.70
C LEU A 115 -9.42 -12.27 -12.24
N TRP A 116 -9.11 -12.75 -11.05
CA TRP A 116 -7.72 -12.87 -10.59
C TRP A 116 -6.88 -13.77 -11.48
N GLU A 117 -7.47 -14.80 -12.09
CA GLU A 117 -6.82 -15.61 -13.12
C GLU A 117 -6.26 -14.77 -14.28
N THR A 118 -7.03 -13.78 -14.76
CA THR A 118 -6.57 -12.85 -15.82
C THR A 118 -5.42 -11.99 -15.35
N ILE A 119 -5.46 -11.53 -14.09
CA ILE A 119 -4.38 -10.73 -13.49
C ILE A 119 -3.11 -11.58 -13.39
N PHE A 120 -3.20 -12.81 -12.87
CA PHE A 120 -2.05 -13.69 -12.70
C PHE A 120 -1.45 -14.13 -14.04
N THR A 121 -2.28 -14.43 -15.05
CA THR A 121 -1.77 -14.69 -16.41
C THR A 121 -0.97 -13.51 -16.95
N ALA A 122 -1.46 -12.27 -16.76
CA ALA A 122 -0.70 -11.09 -17.15
C ALA A 122 0.63 -10.94 -16.40
N MET A 123 0.73 -11.44 -15.15
CA MET A 123 1.97 -11.43 -14.38
C MET A 123 2.95 -12.51 -14.84
N GLU A 124 2.48 -13.72 -15.14
CA GLU A 124 3.31 -14.80 -15.73
C GLU A 124 4.01 -14.36 -17.00
N GLU A 125 3.28 -13.65 -17.86
CA GLU A 125 3.82 -13.13 -19.14
C GLU A 125 4.93 -12.10 -18.94
N ASN A 126 5.05 -11.53 -17.73
CA ASN A 126 6.03 -10.48 -17.45
C ASN A 126 6.53 -10.55 -16.00
N PRO A 127 7.71 -11.16 -15.76
CA PRO A 127 8.23 -11.39 -14.40
C PRO A 127 8.63 -10.13 -13.65
N VAL A 128 8.66 -8.95 -14.29
CA VAL A 128 8.89 -7.67 -13.58
C VAL A 128 7.62 -7.10 -12.96
N ARG A 129 6.45 -7.59 -13.36
CA ARG A 129 5.16 -7.19 -12.77
C ARG A 129 5.05 -7.76 -11.36
N LYS A 130 4.72 -6.90 -10.41
CA LYS A 130 4.50 -7.25 -9.01
C LYS A 130 3.10 -6.83 -8.59
N MET A 131 2.55 -7.44 -7.52
CA MET A 131 1.19 -7.22 -7.06
C MET A 131 1.08 -7.33 -5.55
N HIS A 132 0.33 -6.42 -4.95
CA HIS A 132 -0.20 -6.58 -3.59
C HIS A 132 -1.63 -7.14 -3.68
N ILE A 133 -1.89 -8.26 -2.99
CA ILE A 133 -3.18 -8.97 -2.97
C ILE A 133 -3.84 -8.68 -1.63
N ASP A 134 -4.76 -7.70 -1.56
CA ASP A 134 -5.44 -7.36 -0.30
C ASP A 134 -6.58 -8.33 -0.01
N TRP A 135 -6.45 -9.01 1.11
CA TRP A 135 -7.39 -10.01 1.55
C TRP A 135 -8.75 -9.41 1.93
N LYS A 136 -9.84 -10.02 1.40
CA LYS A 136 -11.22 -9.70 1.79
C LYS A 136 -11.95 -10.93 2.34
N ASP A 137 -12.16 -11.96 1.51
CA ASP A 137 -12.95 -13.13 1.90
C ASP A 137 -12.43 -14.47 1.34
N VAL A 138 -11.44 -14.45 0.44
CA VAL A 138 -10.84 -15.68 -0.12
C VAL A 138 -9.88 -16.31 0.90
N PRO A 139 -10.00 -17.63 1.23
CA PRO A 139 -9.08 -18.27 2.15
C PRO A 139 -7.61 -18.10 1.76
N PRO A 140 -6.70 -17.78 2.69
CA PRO A 140 -5.28 -17.59 2.40
C PRO A 140 -4.64 -18.78 1.68
N GLU A 141 -5.06 -20.01 2.02
CA GLU A 141 -4.59 -21.24 1.39
C GLU A 141 -4.97 -21.29 -0.09
N LYS A 142 -6.16 -20.77 -0.45
CA LYS A 142 -6.59 -20.70 -1.85
C LYS A 142 -5.81 -19.65 -2.63
N VAL A 143 -5.50 -18.51 -2.01
CA VAL A 143 -4.63 -17.50 -2.61
C VAL A 143 -3.23 -18.09 -2.83
N ALA A 144 -2.67 -18.79 -1.85
CA ALA A 144 -1.37 -19.46 -1.93
C ALA A 144 -1.35 -20.53 -3.05
N GLU A 145 -2.42 -21.36 -3.15
CA GLU A 145 -2.56 -22.33 -4.23
C GLU A 145 -2.53 -21.66 -5.62
N MET A 146 -3.27 -20.57 -5.80
CA MET A 146 -3.32 -19.84 -7.07
C MET A 146 -1.96 -19.22 -7.42
N VAL A 147 -1.34 -18.51 -6.48
CA VAL A 147 -0.01 -17.90 -6.66
C VAL A 147 1.02 -18.96 -7.08
N LYS A 148 1.01 -20.12 -6.40
CA LYS A 148 1.90 -21.25 -6.71
C LYS A 148 1.60 -21.87 -8.08
N ALA A 149 0.32 -22.02 -8.43
CA ALA A 149 -0.07 -22.60 -9.72
C ALA A 149 0.42 -21.78 -10.92
N HIS A 150 0.56 -20.45 -10.73
CA HIS A 150 1.07 -19.50 -11.73
C HIS A 150 2.59 -19.27 -11.63
N GLY A 151 3.29 -19.83 -10.64
CA GLY A 151 4.74 -19.65 -10.45
C GLY A 151 5.17 -18.21 -10.18
N ILE A 152 4.32 -17.41 -9.52
CA ILE A 152 4.50 -15.97 -9.30
C ILE A 152 4.74 -15.61 -7.83
N GLU A 153 5.27 -16.54 -7.03
CA GLU A 153 5.46 -16.40 -5.57
C GLU A 153 6.30 -15.16 -5.22
N LYS A 154 7.31 -14.86 -6.06
CA LYS A 154 8.20 -13.70 -5.87
C LYS A 154 7.64 -12.39 -6.44
N GLN A 155 6.48 -12.44 -7.08
CA GLN A 155 5.82 -11.29 -7.69
C GLN A 155 4.65 -10.78 -6.84
N CYS A 156 4.20 -11.57 -5.83
CA CYS A 156 3.00 -11.28 -5.04
C CYS A 156 3.31 -11.09 -3.56
N TRP A 157 2.71 -10.06 -2.96
CA TRP A 157 2.57 -9.92 -1.51
C TRP A 157 1.11 -10.18 -1.13
N PHE A 158 0.88 -11.17 -0.27
CA PHE A 158 -0.41 -11.33 0.41
C PHE A 158 -0.49 -10.32 1.54
N ILE A 159 -1.51 -9.45 1.54
CA ILE A 159 -1.62 -8.36 2.48
C ILE A 159 -2.89 -8.43 3.32
N THR A 160 -2.77 -8.17 4.62
CA THR A 160 -3.88 -8.12 5.58
C THR A 160 -3.45 -7.50 6.90
N CYS A 161 -4.43 -7.00 7.69
CA CYS A 161 -4.23 -6.60 9.08
C CYS A 161 -4.39 -7.76 10.08
N ASP A 162 -4.73 -8.96 9.63
CA ASP A 162 -4.88 -10.13 10.49
C ASP A 162 -3.61 -11.00 10.45
N TYR A 163 -2.85 -10.98 11.54
CA TYR A 163 -1.63 -11.77 11.64
C TYR A 163 -1.87 -13.28 11.59
N GLY A 164 -3.05 -13.74 11.98
CA GLY A 164 -3.43 -15.16 11.84
C GLY A 164 -3.55 -15.59 10.38
N LEU A 165 -4.08 -14.71 9.51
CA LEU A 165 -4.15 -14.97 8.06
C LEU A 165 -2.77 -14.95 7.41
N ILE A 166 -1.84 -14.07 7.83
CA ILE A 166 -0.44 -14.08 7.39
C ILE A 166 0.19 -15.46 7.66
N LYS A 167 0.07 -15.97 8.89
CA LYS A 167 0.61 -17.28 9.28
C LYS A 167 0.01 -18.43 8.46
N ARG A 168 -1.30 -18.39 8.17
CA ARG A 168 -1.97 -19.39 7.35
C ARG A 168 -1.47 -19.35 5.90
N TYR A 169 -1.30 -18.16 5.33
CA TYR A 169 -0.71 -18.00 3.99
C TYR A 169 0.71 -18.57 3.91
N LYS A 170 1.58 -18.18 4.85
CA LYS A 170 2.97 -18.69 4.93
C LYS A 170 3.05 -20.19 5.18
N ALA A 171 2.13 -20.77 5.96
CA ALA A 171 2.06 -22.20 6.16
C ALA A 171 1.73 -22.95 4.84
N ALA A 172 0.90 -22.37 3.97
CA ALA A 172 0.55 -22.94 2.67
C ALA A 172 1.59 -22.65 1.58
N LEU A 173 2.31 -21.53 1.68
CA LEU A 173 3.32 -21.07 0.71
C LEU A 173 4.48 -20.39 1.45
N PRO A 174 5.45 -21.17 2.00
CA PRO A 174 6.55 -20.62 2.81
C PRO A 174 7.42 -19.57 2.09
N GLU A 175 7.61 -19.73 0.78
CA GLU A 175 8.35 -18.80 -0.10
C GLU A 175 7.54 -17.58 -0.54
N GLY A 176 6.22 -17.57 -0.32
CA GLY A 176 5.34 -16.45 -0.66
C GLY A 176 5.63 -15.23 0.20
N GLN A 177 5.48 -14.03 -0.35
CA GLN A 177 5.73 -12.78 0.36
C GLN A 177 4.47 -12.27 1.06
N THR A 178 4.66 -11.58 2.19
CA THR A 178 3.56 -11.08 3.01
C THR A 178 3.79 -9.63 3.42
N LEU A 179 2.69 -8.88 3.52
CA LEU A 179 2.68 -7.55 4.11
C LEU A 179 1.60 -7.49 5.19
N HIS A 180 1.99 -7.12 6.39
CA HIS A 180 1.08 -6.91 7.52
C HIS A 180 0.86 -5.42 7.75
N TRP A 181 -0.37 -4.91 7.48
CA TRP A 181 -0.67 -3.50 7.69
C TRP A 181 -1.28 -3.24 9.07
N MET A 182 -0.82 -2.15 9.69
CA MET A 182 -1.15 -1.76 11.06
C MET A 182 -1.83 -0.40 11.08
N HIS A 183 -3.13 -0.40 11.38
CA HIS A 183 -3.94 0.81 11.31
C HIS A 183 -3.99 1.58 12.64
N LEU A 184 -4.45 2.83 12.55
CA LEU A 184 -4.57 3.73 13.70
C LEU A 184 -5.82 3.49 14.57
N GLY A 185 -6.66 2.49 14.23
CA GLY A 185 -7.93 2.23 14.92
C GLY A 185 -9.00 3.29 14.66
N ASN A 186 -8.71 4.29 13.85
CA ASN A 186 -9.64 5.33 13.42
C ASN A 186 -9.56 5.46 11.91
N TRP A 187 -10.67 5.21 11.22
CA TRP A 187 -10.77 5.32 9.76
C TRP A 187 -11.20 6.71 9.29
N GLY A 188 -11.68 7.55 10.21
CA GLY A 188 -11.98 8.94 9.94
C GLY A 188 -10.74 9.83 10.05
N ARG A 189 -10.93 11.12 9.76
CA ARG A 189 -9.89 12.12 9.92
C ARG A 189 -9.57 12.33 11.41
N ILE A 190 -8.29 12.26 11.77
CA ILE A 190 -7.82 12.50 13.14
C ILE A 190 -7.92 13.99 13.47
N ASP A 191 -8.47 14.30 14.65
CA ASP A 191 -8.39 15.65 15.21
C ASP A 191 -7.00 15.86 15.84
N PHE A 192 -6.11 16.51 15.10
CA PHE A 192 -4.78 16.88 15.56
C PHE A 192 -4.78 17.98 16.63
N GLY A 193 -5.90 18.65 16.87
CA GLY A 193 -6.08 19.60 17.96
C GLY A 193 -6.35 18.93 19.31
N ASN A 194 -6.66 17.62 19.29
CA ASN A 194 -6.95 16.82 20.49
C ASN A 194 -5.85 15.76 20.71
N PRO A 195 -4.91 16.00 21.66
CA PRO A 195 -3.84 15.05 21.98
C PRO A 195 -4.34 13.67 22.41
N GLU A 196 -5.50 13.57 23.10
CA GLU A 196 -6.05 12.28 23.51
C GLU A 196 -6.40 11.40 22.32
N VAL A 197 -6.90 11.99 21.24
CA VAL A 197 -7.24 11.28 19.99
C VAL A 197 -5.99 10.78 19.32
N THR A 198 -4.97 11.63 19.14
CA THR A 198 -3.70 11.25 18.51
C THR A 198 -2.97 10.19 19.33
N ASP A 199 -2.90 10.33 20.63
CA ASP A 199 -2.26 9.35 21.54
C ASP A 199 -3.02 8.01 21.56
N LYS A 200 -4.36 8.03 21.47
CA LYS A 200 -5.16 6.80 21.36
C LYS A 200 -4.88 6.06 20.06
N CYS A 201 -4.81 6.79 18.94
CA CYS A 201 -4.51 6.21 17.63
C CYS A 201 -3.10 5.61 17.59
N GLU A 202 -2.11 6.33 18.10
CA GLU A 202 -0.73 5.85 18.20
C GLU A 202 -0.64 4.60 19.09
N ARG A 203 -1.24 4.60 20.29
CA ARG A 203 -1.29 3.41 21.16
C ARG A 203 -1.94 2.21 20.48
N HIS A 204 -3.02 2.42 19.70
CA HIS A 204 -3.67 1.32 19.00
C HIS A 204 -2.74 0.67 17.95
N MET A 205 -2.10 1.47 17.11
CA MET A 205 -1.12 0.98 16.14
C MET A 205 0.06 0.28 16.83
N MET A 206 0.59 0.87 17.92
CA MET A 206 1.68 0.27 18.67
C MET A 206 1.30 -1.06 19.31
N ALA A 207 0.06 -1.24 19.75
CA ALA A 207 -0.40 -2.52 20.27
C ALA A 207 -0.37 -3.64 19.19
N LEU A 208 -0.71 -3.32 17.95
CA LEU A 208 -0.56 -4.24 16.82
C LEU A 208 0.91 -4.53 16.53
N PHE A 209 1.74 -3.50 16.53
CA PHE A 209 3.18 -3.61 16.31
C PHE A 209 3.86 -4.49 17.37
N GLU A 210 3.59 -4.24 18.65
CA GLU A 210 4.19 -5.02 19.75
C GLU A 210 3.74 -6.48 19.74
N LYS A 211 2.51 -6.77 19.30
CA LYS A 211 2.03 -8.14 19.11
C LYS A 211 2.86 -8.90 18.06
N ALA A 212 3.18 -8.27 16.95
CA ALA A 212 4.02 -8.87 15.91
C ALA A 212 5.50 -8.94 16.35
N ALA A 213 6.00 -7.90 17.02
CA ALA A 213 7.35 -7.83 17.53
C ALA A 213 7.65 -8.88 18.61
N ALA A 214 6.65 -9.25 19.44
CA ALA A 214 6.78 -10.32 20.43
C ALA A 214 7.10 -11.69 19.80
N GLU A 215 6.76 -11.88 18.53
CA GLU A 215 7.12 -13.06 17.75
C GLU A 215 8.28 -12.78 16.76
N ASN A 216 9.03 -11.71 16.97
CA ASN A 216 10.10 -11.24 16.07
C ASN A 216 9.63 -11.11 14.62
N PHE A 217 8.41 -10.61 14.41
CA PHE A 217 7.77 -10.43 13.09
C PHE A 217 7.76 -11.71 12.24
N LYS A 218 7.67 -12.86 12.86
CA LYS A 218 7.68 -14.15 12.16
C LYS A 218 6.62 -14.18 11.06
N ASP A 219 7.00 -14.72 9.91
CA ASP A 219 6.14 -14.85 8.72
C ASP A 219 5.72 -13.51 8.06
N ILE A 220 6.35 -12.39 8.46
CA ILE A 220 6.10 -11.05 7.90
C ILE A 220 7.35 -10.58 7.13
N ASP A 221 7.19 -10.29 5.85
CA ASP A 221 8.29 -9.77 5.01
C ASP A 221 8.28 -8.22 4.96
N ASN A 222 7.10 -7.61 5.10
CA ASN A 222 6.91 -6.16 5.13
C ASN A 222 5.87 -5.78 6.18
N VAL A 223 6.15 -4.75 6.99
CA VAL A 223 5.16 -4.11 7.86
C VAL A 223 4.81 -2.75 7.32
N GLN A 224 3.52 -2.54 7.04
CA GLN A 224 3.00 -1.25 6.62
C GLN A 224 2.31 -0.54 7.78
N LEU A 225 2.89 0.55 8.26
CA LEU A 225 2.26 1.42 9.24
C LEU A 225 1.32 2.41 8.54
N HIS A 226 0.16 2.68 9.14
CA HIS A 226 -0.73 3.74 8.67
C HIS A 226 -0.41 5.05 9.38
N CYS A 227 -0.43 6.13 8.62
CA CYS A 227 -0.18 7.48 9.11
C CYS A 227 -1.29 8.41 8.65
N GLN A 228 -1.61 9.37 9.50
CA GLN A 228 -2.29 10.58 9.11
C GLN A 228 -1.38 11.78 9.38
N LEU A 229 -1.51 12.82 8.56
CA LEU A 229 -0.77 14.07 8.74
C LEU A 229 -1.64 15.26 8.35
N ARG A 230 -1.24 16.43 8.83
CA ARG A 230 -1.74 17.72 8.34
C ARG A 230 -0.59 18.69 8.16
N TYR A 231 -0.74 19.65 7.27
CA TYR A 231 0.19 20.78 7.14
C TYR A 231 -0.41 22.00 7.82
N ASP A 232 0.42 22.78 8.53
CA ASP A 232 0.07 24.11 9.01
C ASP A 232 0.13 25.17 7.89
N ALA A 233 -0.12 26.42 8.24
CA ALA A 233 -0.09 27.54 7.29
C ALA A 233 1.31 27.80 6.70
N GLU A 234 2.34 27.44 7.44
CA GLU A 234 3.77 27.56 7.05
C GLU A 234 4.23 26.34 6.22
N GLY A 235 3.36 25.34 6.03
CA GLY A 235 3.66 24.12 5.28
C GLY A 235 4.46 23.08 6.08
N LYS A 236 4.46 23.16 7.42
CA LYS A 236 5.10 22.18 8.29
C LYS A 236 4.15 21.03 8.59
N PRO A 237 4.56 19.76 8.37
CA PRO A 237 3.71 18.61 8.66
C PRO A 237 3.70 18.27 10.16
N THR A 238 2.51 17.87 10.63
CA THR A 238 2.30 17.19 11.91
C THR A 238 1.80 15.78 11.62
N PHE A 239 2.38 14.77 12.24
CA PHE A 239 2.11 13.36 11.97
C PHE A 239 1.42 12.66 13.15
N CYS A 240 0.60 11.66 12.84
CA CYS A 240 0.16 10.63 13.76
C CYS A 240 0.33 9.26 13.07
N PRO A 241 1.20 8.37 13.56
CA PRO A 241 2.03 8.44 14.77
C PRO A 241 3.07 9.56 14.74
N LYS A 242 3.64 9.88 15.90
CA LYS A 242 4.73 10.86 16.01
C LYS A 242 5.99 10.38 15.28
N PRO A 243 6.82 11.30 14.72
CA PRO A 243 8.05 10.93 14.02
C PRO A 243 8.97 9.99 14.83
N ASP A 244 9.20 10.27 16.10
CA ASP A 244 10.04 9.44 16.97
C ASP A 244 9.52 8.00 17.11
N THR A 245 8.20 7.83 17.15
CA THR A 245 7.56 6.50 17.18
C THR A 245 7.79 5.77 15.85
N MET A 246 7.59 6.48 14.72
CA MET A 246 7.81 5.91 13.39
C MET A 246 9.25 5.44 13.19
N VAL A 247 10.23 6.28 13.54
CA VAL A 247 11.66 5.95 13.43
C VAL A 247 12.02 4.73 14.27
N LYS A 248 11.56 4.65 15.53
CA LYS A 248 11.78 3.48 16.39
C LYS A 248 11.16 2.21 15.82
N CYS A 249 9.99 2.29 15.19
CA CYS A 249 9.39 1.15 14.50
C CYS A 249 10.26 0.69 13.32
N VAL A 250 10.70 1.63 12.48
CA VAL A 250 11.58 1.34 11.33
C VAL A 250 12.87 0.66 11.78
N GLU A 251 13.56 1.22 12.77
CA GLU A 251 14.80 0.64 13.31
C GLU A 251 14.60 -0.81 13.78
N ARG A 252 13.49 -1.09 14.47
CA ARG A 252 13.16 -2.44 14.95
C ARG A 252 12.82 -3.41 13.81
N LEU A 253 12.12 -2.94 12.78
CA LEU A 253 11.82 -3.74 11.58
C LEU A 253 13.10 -4.09 10.83
N HIS A 254 13.95 -3.11 10.56
CA HIS A 254 15.23 -3.33 9.88
C HIS A 254 16.15 -4.27 10.68
N ALA A 255 16.18 -4.13 12.02
CA ALA A 255 16.94 -5.06 12.88
C ALA A 255 16.42 -6.51 12.81
N ALA A 256 15.13 -6.70 12.50
CA ALA A 256 14.52 -8.00 12.28
C ALA A 256 14.60 -8.49 10.82
N GLY A 257 15.17 -7.70 9.91
CA GLY A 257 15.24 -8.01 8.48
C GLY A 257 13.90 -7.86 7.75
N VAL A 258 12.99 -7.03 8.28
CA VAL A 258 11.65 -6.78 7.75
C VAL A 258 11.61 -5.42 7.06
N GLU A 259 11.03 -5.35 5.87
CA GLU A 259 10.83 -4.10 5.14
C GLU A 259 9.80 -3.21 5.87
N ALA A 260 10.09 -1.92 5.97
CA ALA A 260 9.23 -0.94 6.60
C ALA A 260 8.52 -0.09 5.55
N SER A 261 7.19 -0.17 5.49
CA SER A 261 6.40 0.69 4.61
C SER A 261 5.44 1.59 5.38
N MET A 262 5.05 2.71 4.74
CA MET A 262 4.13 3.68 5.32
C MET A 262 2.99 3.97 4.36
N CYS A 263 1.79 3.96 4.90
CA CYS A 263 0.59 4.26 4.12
C CYS A 263 -0.04 5.58 4.53
N VAL A 264 -0.37 6.41 3.54
CA VAL A 264 -1.08 7.70 3.71
C VAL A 264 -2.21 7.78 2.68
N TRP A 265 -3.46 7.78 3.17
CA TRP A 265 -4.68 7.80 2.32
C TRP A 265 -5.30 9.19 2.15
N GLN A 266 -4.80 10.19 2.84
CA GLN A 266 -5.41 11.53 2.87
C GLN A 266 -4.95 12.41 1.73
N ASP A 267 -5.67 13.51 1.49
CA ASP A 267 -5.36 14.49 0.45
C ASP A 267 -3.99 15.16 0.65
N GLU A 268 -3.46 15.18 1.87
CA GLU A 268 -2.12 15.61 2.20
C GLU A 268 -1.03 14.73 1.53
N ALA A 269 -1.37 13.49 1.18
CA ALA A 269 -0.49 12.61 0.38
C ALA A 269 -0.36 13.05 -1.09
N ASN A 270 -1.20 13.97 -1.58
CA ASN A 270 -1.06 14.54 -2.92
C ASN A 270 0.06 15.61 -2.98
N ARG A 271 1.15 15.38 -2.24
CA ARG A 271 2.34 16.25 -2.19
C ARG A 271 3.59 15.39 -2.19
N PRO A 272 4.55 15.62 -3.10
CA PRO A 272 5.84 14.91 -3.07
C PRO A 272 6.57 15.06 -1.74
N GLU A 273 6.44 16.21 -1.08
CA GLU A 273 7.08 16.52 0.21
C GLU A 273 6.66 15.54 1.31
N THR A 274 5.45 15.00 1.27
CA THR A 274 4.98 13.97 2.20
C THR A 274 5.85 12.71 2.12
N TYR A 275 6.10 12.20 0.93
CA TYR A 275 6.91 10.99 0.73
C TYR A 275 8.39 11.27 1.00
N LEU A 276 8.89 12.47 0.69
CA LEU A 276 10.25 12.86 1.03
C LEU A 276 10.46 12.91 2.55
N ALA A 277 9.49 13.44 3.32
CA ALA A 277 9.56 13.45 4.78
C ALA A 277 9.54 12.03 5.36
N LEU A 278 8.65 11.16 4.86
CA LEU A 278 8.57 9.76 5.29
C LEU A 278 9.82 8.96 4.90
N TRP A 279 10.44 9.27 3.77
CA TRP A 279 11.73 8.72 3.38
C TRP A 279 12.83 9.03 4.41
N GLU A 280 12.90 10.26 4.88
CA GLU A 280 13.88 10.67 5.90
C GLU A 280 13.64 9.96 7.26
N PHE A 281 12.43 9.45 7.55
CA PHE A 281 12.15 8.61 8.72
C PHE A 281 12.59 7.15 8.55
N GLY A 282 13.12 6.77 7.37
CA GLY A 282 13.69 5.47 7.11
C GLY A 282 12.78 4.47 6.40
N PHE A 283 11.56 4.84 6.01
CA PHE A 283 10.65 3.92 5.30
C PHE A 283 11.18 3.55 3.92
N ASP A 284 11.00 2.28 3.54
CA ASP A 284 11.53 1.70 2.31
C ASP A 284 10.56 1.80 1.14
N SER A 285 9.24 1.81 1.42
CA SER A 285 8.18 1.91 0.42
C SER A 285 6.92 2.58 1.00
N PHE A 286 5.95 2.90 0.14
CA PHE A 286 4.77 3.69 0.51
C PHE A 286 3.49 3.08 -0.04
N GLY A 287 2.37 3.20 0.72
CA GLY A 287 1.02 2.97 0.23
C GLY A 287 0.32 4.30 -0.08
N THR A 288 -0.35 4.43 -1.24
CA THR A 288 -0.92 5.70 -1.64
C THR A 288 -2.13 5.62 -2.58
N ASP A 289 -3.03 6.60 -2.43
CA ASP A 289 -4.08 6.99 -3.39
C ASP A 289 -3.58 8.02 -4.43
N TYR A 290 -2.36 8.56 -4.27
CA TYR A 290 -1.85 9.68 -5.07
C TYR A 290 -0.51 9.32 -5.74
N PRO A 291 -0.51 8.35 -6.68
CA PRO A 291 0.72 7.81 -7.26
C PRO A 291 1.58 8.87 -7.96
N GLU A 292 0.97 9.87 -8.60
CA GLU A 292 1.74 10.93 -9.29
C GLU A 292 2.60 11.78 -8.33
N ALA A 293 2.13 11.99 -7.09
CA ALA A 293 2.92 12.68 -6.08
C ALA A 293 4.09 11.81 -5.60
N LEU A 294 3.86 10.51 -5.42
CA LEU A 294 4.92 9.54 -5.13
C LEU A 294 5.96 9.47 -6.25
N TYR A 295 5.53 9.36 -7.51
CA TYR A 295 6.46 9.30 -8.66
C TYR A 295 7.36 10.54 -8.71
N LYS A 296 6.80 11.74 -8.47
CA LYS A 296 7.59 12.98 -8.36
C LYS A 296 8.59 12.97 -7.20
N ALA A 297 8.20 12.43 -6.04
CA ALA A 297 9.11 12.28 -4.91
C ALA A 297 10.28 11.35 -5.26
N VAL A 298 10.00 10.21 -5.92
CA VAL A 298 11.04 9.27 -6.35
C VAL A 298 11.97 9.88 -7.41
N GLU A 299 11.46 10.70 -8.34
CA GLU A 299 12.32 11.47 -9.29
C GLU A 299 13.25 12.43 -8.55
N ILE A 300 12.77 13.12 -7.52
CA ILE A 300 13.60 13.99 -6.68
C ILE A 300 14.68 13.18 -5.96
N LEU A 301 14.32 12.03 -5.35
CA LEU A 301 15.28 11.15 -4.69
C LEU A 301 16.32 10.63 -5.70
N ARG A 302 15.90 10.19 -6.89
CA ARG A 302 16.81 9.73 -7.97
C ARG A 302 17.84 10.79 -8.35
N SER A 303 17.46 12.07 -8.35
CA SER A 303 18.40 13.17 -8.63
C SER A 303 19.46 13.38 -7.53
N ARG A 304 19.31 12.74 -6.37
CA ARG A 304 20.27 12.79 -5.25
C ARG A 304 21.27 11.62 -5.27
N VAL A 305 21.08 10.62 -6.13
CA VAL A 305 22.06 9.54 -6.31
C VAL A 305 23.36 10.15 -6.82
N LYS A 306 24.45 9.89 -6.09
CA LYS A 306 25.80 10.38 -6.42
C LYS A 306 26.54 9.39 -7.28
#